data_6317cc99621e5e6867346ef44b173370
#
_entry.id   6317cc99621e5e6867346ef44b173370
#
_cell.length_a   1.000
_cell.length_b   1.000
_cell.length_c   1.000
_cell.angle_alpha   90.00
_cell.angle_beta   90.00
_cell.angle_gamma   90.00
#
_symmetry.space_group_name_H-M   'P 1'
#
loop_
_entity.id
_entity.type
_entity.pdbx_description
1 polymer ?
#
loop_
_entity_poly.entity_id
_entity_poly.type
_entity_poly.pdbx_seq_one_letter_code
_entity_poly.pdbx_strand_id
1 'polypeptide(L)'
;MNKVRGAKGIRLILGYFGLFMIVEGLVTIFPLLILAFYPKEWECYLDFVIPGVSYMFLGLFIYLCTTAFRKKGKLQKNEDSLLLVLLWLSALFIGAIPFYLTAFPEFNNGNAAVNLGMSFTDSFFESTSGYSATGLTVFPKKAFLTGVDSSEYQWAHVFLFHRAVMQFVGGVGLVLLVASVISSKNNFKLFFAEGHNDRLLPNLGKNAKLIFGIYFGWIVVGSLALWLAGMTPFDSFCHATAAIATGGFSTRYSSIMFYSEATYSSFKNGNLLYTGNALAIEGITVVLMLAGATNFVLHTFLLTGKIKSFSKDVEIKTATALIIFSTILTAVLTFSEHTYYYEEMESISIWLSLRYNFYNIVSSITTTGFTNFPNLAYLGHFSIFIGLIVMSIGGGMGSTAGALKQYRFALLFKEFSSSFKNRNSSDRYLHTNPITRLGQTKEVDEESVKEATDYAILYISFILLGTIGLLCLKNMNLEEAAYEWGTSLSGTGISIIDFASYKANNGIVHYNVLLWLLDLAMFLGRLEILPAFYGFRRFFITPFEELAKHHQKMKHKKHALEE
;
A
#
# COMPACT_ATOMS: atom_id res chain seq x y z
N MET A 1 -34.45 14.03 35.53
CA MET A 1 -33.99 13.58 34.20
C MET A 1 -32.51 13.26 34.26
N ASN A 2 -32.16 11.99 34.34
CA ASN A 2 -30.73 11.56 34.31
C ASN A 2 -30.15 11.89 32.94
N LYS A 3 -29.21 12.84 32.88
CA LYS A 3 -28.38 13.08 31.67
C LYS A 3 -27.69 11.76 31.31
N VAL A 4 -28.15 11.10 30.27
CA VAL A 4 -27.47 9.94 29.70
C VAL A 4 -26.05 10.38 29.34
N ARG A 5 -25.08 9.97 30.15
CA ARG A 5 -23.64 10.27 29.90
C ARG A 5 -23.26 9.57 28.58
N GLY A 6 -22.79 10.35 27.61
CA GLY A 6 -22.28 9.82 26.35
C GLY A 6 -21.08 8.87 26.61
N ALA A 7 -20.91 7.88 25.74
CA ALA A 7 -19.74 7.02 25.79
C ALA A 7 -18.46 7.86 25.58
N LYS A 8 -17.45 7.68 26.43
CA LYS A 8 -16.14 8.37 26.39
C LYS A 8 -15.00 7.38 26.60
N GLY A 9 -13.83 7.75 26.13
CA GLY A 9 -12.62 6.95 26.32
C GLY A 9 -12.72 5.58 25.64
N ILE A 10 -12.15 4.56 26.29
CA ILE A 10 -12.00 3.20 25.76
C ILE A 10 -13.32 2.58 25.26
N ARG A 11 -14.44 2.89 25.90
CA ARG A 11 -15.76 2.39 25.46
C ARG A 11 -16.19 2.93 24.11
N LEU A 12 -15.82 4.19 23.81
CA LEU A 12 -16.11 4.78 22.51
C LEU A 12 -15.20 4.18 21.44
N ILE A 13 -13.92 3.97 21.76
CA ILE A 13 -12.95 3.31 20.88
C ILE A 13 -13.45 1.89 20.54
N LEU A 14 -13.78 1.09 21.55
CA LEU A 14 -14.29 -0.28 21.35
C LEU A 14 -15.60 -0.32 20.55
N GLY A 15 -16.48 0.68 20.71
CA GLY A 15 -17.70 0.74 19.93
C GLY A 15 -17.47 1.04 18.44
N TYR A 16 -16.54 1.92 18.11
CA TYR A 16 -16.12 2.13 16.72
C TYR A 16 -15.37 0.90 16.20
N PHE A 17 -14.51 0.31 16.99
CA PHE A 17 -13.79 -0.91 16.65
C PHE A 17 -14.75 -2.06 16.29
N GLY A 18 -15.80 -2.29 17.11
CA GLY A 18 -16.81 -3.30 16.81
C GLY A 18 -17.56 -3.06 15.49
N LEU A 19 -17.87 -1.79 15.14
CA LEU A 19 -18.46 -1.48 13.84
C LEU A 19 -17.50 -1.77 12.68
N PHE A 20 -16.21 -1.52 12.85
CA PHE A 20 -15.21 -1.85 11.85
C PHE A 20 -15.05 -3.34 11.64
N MET A 21 -15.03 -4.13 12.72
CA MET A 21 -14.98 -5.59 12.64
C MET A 21 -16.13 -6.17 11.80
N ILE A 22 -17.31 -5.57 11.87
CA ILE A 22 -18.44 -5.98 11.02
C ILE A 22 -18.11 -5.74 9.54
N VAL A 23 -17.54 -4.57 9.21
CA VAL A 23 -17.16 -4.23 7.83
C VAL A 23 -16.02 -5.12 7.33
N GLU A 24 -14.99 -5.35 8.15
CA GLU A 24 -13.87 -6.23 7.81
C GLU A 24 -14.33 -7.69 7.59
N GLY A 25 -15.25 -8.18 8.42
CA GLY A 25 -15.85 -9.50 8.21
C GLY A 25 -16.62 -9.60 6.89
N LEU A 26 -17.34 -8.56 6.48
CA LEU A 26 -18.00 -8.50 5.17
C LEU A 26 -16.97 -8.48 4.03
N VAL A 27 -15.88 -7.72 4.17
CA VAL A 27 -14.77 -7.68 3.20
C VAL A 27 -14.13 -9.06 3.04
N THR A 28 -13.98 -9.81 4.15
CA THR A 28 -13.42 -11.18 4.13
C THR A 28 -14.33 -12.16 3.40
N ILE A 29 -15.67 -12.01 3.49
CA ILE A 29 -16.63 -12.87 2.79
C ILE A 29 -16.78 -12.47 1.30
N PHE A 30 -16.51 -11.22 0.96
CA PHE A 30 -16.74 -10.67 -0.39
C PHE A 30 -16.08 -11.49 -1.52
N PRO A 31 -14.87 -12.07 -1.39
CA PRO A 31 -14.24 -12.90 -2.42
C PRO A 31 -15.07 -14.09 -2.85
N LEU A 32 -15.99 -14.60 -2.03
CA LEU A 32 -16.86 -15.72 -2.39
C LEU A 32 -17.80 -15.42 -3.58
N LEU A 33 -17.99 -14.16 -3.94
CA LEU A 33 -18.77 -13.78 -5.13
C LEU A 33 -18.15 -14.37 -6.42
N ILE A 34 -16.83 -14.58 -6.45
CA ILE A 34 -16.15 -15.14 -7.62
C ILE A 34 -16.49 -16.60 -7.85
N LEU A 35 -16.92 -17.32 -6.81
CA LEU A 35 -17.31 -18.74 -6.89
C LEU A 35 -18.53 -18.96 -7.81
N ALA A 36 -19.34 -17.93 -8.06
CA ALA A 36 -20.41 -17.99 -9.05
C ALA A 36 -19.89 -18.24 -10.46
N PHE A 37 -18.66 -17.80 -10.76
CA PHE A 37 -17.99 -17.98 -12.05
C PHE A 37 -17.04 -19.20 -12.04
N TYR A 38 -16.56 -19.62 -10.87
CA TYR A 38 -15.63 -20.75 -10.67
C TYR A 38 -16.21 -21.77 -9.68
N PRO A 39 -17.27 -22.51 -10.07
CA PRO A 39 -17.97 -23.42 -9.14
C PRO A 39 -17.10 -24.56 -8.60
N LYS A 40 -16.01 -24.92 -9.28
CA LYS A 40 -15.08 -25.94 -8.81
C LYS A 40 -14.34 -25.56 -7.53
N GLU A 41 -14.27 -24.25 -7.22
CA GLU A 41 -13.60 -23.72 -6.03
C GLU A 41 -14.53 -23.60 -4.81
N TRP A 42 -15.76 -24.10 -4.87
CA TRP A 42 -16.70 -24.08 -3.74
C TRP A 42 -16.16 -24.75 -2.46
N GLU A 43 -15.22 -25.67 -2.60
CA GLU A 43 -14.62 -26.34 -1.43
C GLU A 43 -13.91 -25.38 -0.48
N CYS A 44 -13.47 -24.20 -0.95
CA CYS A 44 -12.81 -23.18 -0.15
C CYS A 44 -13.77 -22.22 0.58
N TYR A 45 -15.11 -22.42 0.49
CA TYR A 45 -16.04 -21.42 1.03
C TYR A 45 -15.94 -21.26 2.57
N LEU A 46 -15.64 -22.34 3.29
CA LEU A 46 -15.51 -22.32 4.74
C LEU A 46 -14.32 -21.49 5.22
N ASP A 47 -13.23 -21.44 4.44
CA ASP A 47 -12.05 -20.64 4.76
C ASP A 47 -12.37 -19.14 4.87
N PHE A 48 -13.43 -18.68 4.22
CA PHE A 48 -13.88 -17.29 4.22
C PHE A 48 -15.11 -17.06 5.09
N VAL A 49 -16.10 -17.98 5.05
CA VAL A 49 -17.36 -17.82 5.81
C VAL A 49 -17.11 -17.86 7.31
N ILE A 50 -16.35 -18.84 7.78
CA ILE A 50 -16.12 -19.01 9.23
C ILE A 50 -15.44 -17.77 9.83
N PRO A 51 -14.27 -17.31 9.36
CA PRO A 51 -13.64 -16.13 9.92
C PRO A 51 -14.49 -14.88 9.73
N GLY A 52 -15.06 -14.65 8.54
CA GLY A 52 -15.85 -13.47 8.26
C GLY A 52 -17.08 -13.34 9.13
N VAL A 53 -17.88 -14.41 9.23
CA VAL A 53 -19.11 -14.44 10.06
C VAL A 53 -18.75 -14.34 11.55
N SER A 54 -17.77 -15.10 12.04
CA SER A 54 -17.35 -15.05 13.44
C SER A 54 -16.89 -13.64 13.83
N TYR A 55 -16.16 -12.98 12.93
CA TYR A 55 -15.65 -11.64 13.15
C TYR A 55 -16.77 -10.59 13.16
N MET A 56 -17.76 -10.73 12.29
CA MET A 56 -18.97 -9.90 12.29
C MET A 56 -19.75 -10.04 13.60
N PHE A 57 -19.95 -11.27 14.09
CA PHE A 57 -20.64 -11.52 15.35
C PHE A 57 -19.90 -10.93 16.53
N LEU A 58 -18.56 -11.10 16.61
CA LEU A 58 -17.74 -10.51 17.65
C LEU A 58 -17.82 -8.98 17.61
N GLY A 59 -17.74 -8.37 16.43
CA GLY A 59 -17.86 -6.94 16.24
C GLY A 59 -19.23 -6.41 16.67
N LEU A 60 -20.31 -7.10 16.30
CA LEU A 60 -21.67 -6.77 16.72
C LEU A 60 -21.82 -6.85 18.25
N PHE A 61 -21.30 -7.91 18.86
CA PHE A 61 -21.32 -8.07 20.31
C PHE A 61 -20.60 -6.92 21.02
N ILE A 62 -19.39 -6.58 20.60
CA ILE A 62 -18.63 -5.45 21.16
C ILE A 62 -19.39 -4.14 20.98
N TYR A 63 -19.97 -3.89 19.81
CA TYR A 63 -20.76 -2.69 19.54
C TYR A 63 -21.99 -2.59 20.45
N LEU A 64 -22.76 -3.67 20.61
CA LEU A 64 -23.94 -3.72 21.46
C LEU A 64 -23.59 -3.48 22.94
N CYS A 65 -22.51 -4.09 23.43
CA CYS A 65 -22.07 -3.93 24.82
C CYS A 65 -21.54 -2.54 25.14
N THR A 66 -21.05 -1.78 24.15
CA THR A 66 -20.33 -0.52 24.40
C THR A 66 -21.11 0.73 24.06
N THR A 67 -21.67 0.84 22.87
CA THR A 67 -22.17 2.13 22.32
C THR A 67 -23.57 2.11 21.72
N ALA A 68 -24.17 0.95 21.41
CA ALA A 68 -25.46 0.84 20.70
C ALA A 68 -26.58 1.67 21.36
N PHE A 69 -26.66 1.65 22.68
CA PHE A 69 -27.72 2.28 23.47
C PHE A 69 -27.28 3.60 24.15
N ARG A 70 -26.17 4.22 23.71
CA ARG A 70 -25.61 5.42 24.33
C ARG A 70 -25.41 6.55 23.31
N LYS A 71 -25.52 7.81 23.78
CA LYS A 71 -25.18 8.96 22.93
C LYS A 71 -23.69 8.90 22.57
N LYS A 72 -23.39 9.06 21.28
CA LYS A 72 -22.00 9.09 20.76
C LYS A 72 -21.25 10.30 21.35
N GLY A 73 -20.12 10.05 22.02
CA GLY A 73 -19.19 11.07 22.48
C GLY A 73 -18.26 11.53 21.37
N LYS A 74 -17.28 12.41 21.70
CA LYS A 74 -16.18 12.80 20.82
C LYS A 74 -14.90 12.08 21.25
N LEU A 75 -14.10 11.64 20.29
CA LEU A 75 -12.75 11.13 20.52
C LEU A 75 -11.86 12.24 21.10
N GLN A 76 -11.05 11.91 22.09
CA GLN A 76 -10.06 12.80 22.69
C GLN A 76 -8.78 12.81 21.86
N LYS A 77 -7.79 13.63 22.26
CA LYS A 77 -6.48 13.72 21.59
C LYS A 77 -5.78 12.34 21.62
N ASN A 78 -5.29 11.88 20.49
CA ASN A 78 -4.60 10.59 20.28
C ASN A 78 -5.47 9.32 20.47
N GLU A 79 -6.77 9.40 20.75
CA GLU A 79 -7.70 8.25 20.72
C GLU A 79 -8.01 7.84 19.28
N ASP A 80 -7.95 8.79 18.35
CA ASP A 80 -8.04 8.58 16.90
C ASP A 80 -6.86 7.75 16.38
N SER A 81 -5.64 8.08 16.74
CA SER A 81 -4.44 7.32 16.33
C SER A 81 -4.43 5.90 16.91
N LEU A 82 -4.84 5.75 18.18
CA LEU A 82 -4.98 4.42 18.78
C LEU A 82 -6.03 3.56 18.05
N LEU A 83 -7.20 4.15 17.78
CA LEU A 83 -8.25 3.46 17.04
C LEU A 83 -7.76 3.05 15.64
N LEU A 84 -7.05 3.94 14.95
CA LEU A 84 -6.49 3.68 13.63
C LEU A 84 -5.53 2.47 13.65
N VAL A 85 -4.59 2.43 14.60
CA VAL A 85 -3.66 1.30 14.76
C VAL A 85 -4.41 -0.01 15.02
N LEU A 86 -5.41 0.00 15.91
CA LEU A 86 -6.21 -1.18 16.21
C LEU A 86 -6.99 -1.69 14.99
N LEU A 87 -7.55 -0.77 14.20
CA LEU A 87 -8.30 -1.11 12.98
C LEU A 87 -7.41 -1.77 11.94
N TRP A 88 -6.22 -1.22 11.71
CA TRP A 88 -5.29 -1.81 10.77
C TRP A 88 -4.77 -3.17 11.23
N LEU A 89 -4.37 -3.32 12.50
CA LEU A 89 -3.94 -4.62 13.02
C LEU A 89 -5.05 -5.67 12.93
N SER A 90 -6.30 -5.27 13.16
CA SER A 90 -7.43 -6.19 13.05
C SER A 90 -7.68 -6.62 11.61
N ALA A 91 -7.59 -5.70 10.64
CA ALA A 91 -7.72 -6.01 9.22
C ALA A 91 -6.63 -6.98 8.74
N LEU A 92 -5.36 -6.73 9.13
CA LEU A 92 -4.25 -7.62 8.80
C LEU A 92 -4.48 -9.03 9.35
N PHE A 93 -4.95 -9.12 10.59
CA PHE A 93 -5.21 -10.40 11.24
C PHE A 93 -6.33 -11.17 10.53
N ILE A 94 -7.51 -10.55 10.32
CA ILE A 94 -8.65 -11.25 9.72
C ILE A 94 -8.39 -11.62 8.26
N GLY A 95 -7.66 -10.77 7.51
CA GLY A 95 -7.29 -11.05 6.12
C GLY A 95 -6.32 -12.22 5.96
N ALA A 96 -5.52 -12.53 6.99
CA ALA A 96 -4.59 -13.67 6.99
C ALA A 96 -5.30 -15.02 7.18
N ILE A 97 -6.43 -15.04 7.91
CA ILE A 97 -7.08 -16.28 8.33
C ILE A 97 -7.51 -17.17 7.13
N PRO A 98 -8.10 -16.65 6.03
CA PRO A 98 -8.47 -17.49 4.89
C PRO A 98 -7.29 -18.27 4.31
N PHE A 99 -6.10 -17.66 4.20
CA PHE A 99 -4.90 -18.36 3.70
C PHE A 99 -4.42 -19.42 4.68
N TYR A 100 -4.45 -19.12 5.97
CA TYR A 100 -3.99 -20.03 7.02
C TYR A 100 -4.89 -21.26 7.18
N LEU A 101 -6.22 -21.08 7.05
CA LEU A 101 -7.19 -22.17 7.22
C LEU A 101 -7.02 -23.26 6.15
N THR A 102 -6.47 -22.94 4.97
CA THR A 102 -6.18 -23.95 3.94
C THR A 102 -5.23 -25.07 4.40
N ALA A 103 -4.45 -24.84 5.46
CA ALA A 103 -3.57 -25.85 6.04
C ALA A 103 -4.32 -26.95 6.83
N PHE A 104 -5.62 -26.74 7.15
CA PHE A 104 -6.40 -27.67 7.97
C PHE A 104 -7.39 -28.46 7.10
N PRO A 105 -7.24 -29.80 6.98
CA PRO A 105 -8.09 -30.65 6.13
C PRO A 105 -9.59 -30.58 6.48
N GLU A 106 -9.92 -30.27 7.73
CA GLU A 106 -11.28 -30.18 8.25
C GLU A 106 -12.09 -29.09 7.54
N PHE A 107 -11.44 -27.98 7.12
CA PHE A 107 -12.07 -26.89 6.39
C PHE A 107 -12.15 -27.14 4.88
N ASN A 108 -11.34 -28.06 4.35
CA ASN A 108 -11.22 -28.34 2.93
C ASN A 108 -11.89 -29.66 2.52
N ASN A 109 -12.83 -30.18 3.31
CA ASN A 109 -13.49 -31.46 3.10
C ASN A 109 -12.50 -32.63 2.83
N GLY A 110 -11.31 -32.56 3.44
CA GLY A 110 -10.24 -33.53 3.24
C GLY A 110 -9.48 -33.41 1.91
N ASN A 111 -9.76 -32.38 1.10
CA ASN A 111 -9.09 -32.20 -0.19
C ASN A 111 -7.72 -31.54 -0.02
N ALA A 112 -6.66 -32.33 -0.14
CA ALA A 112 -5.27 -31.88 -0.04
C ALA A 112 -4.87 -30.89 -1.17
N ALA A 113 -5.60 -30.83 -2.27
CA ALA A 113 -5.31 -29.92 -3.38
C ALA A 113 -5.54 -28.44 -3.02
N VAL A 114 -6.41 -28.16 -2.06
CA VAL A 114 -6.71 -26.82 -1.57
C VAL A 114 -5.62 -26.27 -0.64
N ASN A 115 -4.75 -27.13 -0.11
CA ASN A 115 -3.70 -26.72 0.81
C ASN A 115 -2.63 -25.85 0.12
N LEU A 116 -2.64 -24.55 0.42
CA LEU A 116 -1.62 -23.62 -0.06
C LEU A 116 -0.24 -23.87 0.56
N GLY A 117 -0.17 -24.55 1.70
CA GLY A 117 1.07 -24.82 2.43
C GLY A 117 1.66 -23.58 3.11
N MET A 118 0.83 -22.56 3.38
CA MET A 118 1.25 -21.31 4.03
C MET A 118 1.20 -21.47 5.56
N SER A 119 2.28 -21.07 6.22
CA SER A 119 2.30 -20.93 7.69
C SER A 119 1.48 -19.69 8.09
N PHE A 120 1.24 -19.53 9.41
CA PHE A 120 0.62 -18.30 9.92
C PHE A 120 1.44 -17.05 9.57
N THR A 121 2.77 -17.12 9.67
CA THR A 121 3.67 -16.02 9.29
C THR A 121 3.55 -15.68 7.80
N ASP A 122 3.54 -16.68 6.91
CA ASP A 122 3.35 -16.47 5.47
C ASP A 122 1.98 -15.83 5.18
N SER A 123 0.92 -16.32 5.84
CA SER A 123 -0.45 -15.82 5.67
C SER A 123 -0.61 -14.38 6.18
N PHE A 124 0.02 -14.07 7.31
CA PHE A 124 0.01 -12.71 7.88
C PHE A 124 0.78 -11.73 7.00
N PHE A 125 1.93 -12.15 6.47
CA PHE A 125 2.72 -11.36 5.53
C PHE A 125 1.93 -11.04 4.24
N GLU A 126 1.26 -12.04 3.67
CA GLU A 126 0.44 -11.84 2.46
C GLU A 126 -0.72 -10.88 2.72
N SER A 127 -1.36 -10.98 3.89
CA SER A 127 -2.41 -10.06 4.32
C SER A 127 -1.87 -8.64 4.55
N THR A 128 -0.72 -8.50 5.20
CA THR A 128 -0.07 -7.20 5.44
C THR A 128 0.28 -6.55 4.12
N SER A 129 0.90 -7.28 3.21
CA SER A 129 1.22 -6.78 1.87
C SER A 129 -0.04 -6.40 1.07
N GLY A 130 -1.12 -7.17 1.21
CA GLY A 130 -2.40 -6.86 0.57
C GLY A 130 -3.02 -5.57 1.07
N TYR A 131 -3.27 -5.45 2.37
CA TYR A 131 -3.91 -4.27 2.95
C TYR A 131 -3.02 -3.03 2.93
N SER A 132 -1.69 -3.16 3.10
CA SER A 132 -0.79 -2.02 2.93
C SER A 132 -0.67 -1.56 1.48
N ALA A 133 -1.20 -2.34 0.54
CA ALA A 133 -1.05 -2.15 -0.90
C ALA A 133 0.44 -2.06 -1.31
N THR A 134 1.27 -2.98 -0.76
CA THR A 134 2.70 -3.04 -1.05
C THR A 134 2.99 -3.94 -2.24
N GLY A 135 2.49 -5.20 -2.24
CA GLY A 135 2.67 -6.11 -3.38
C GLY A 135 3.76 -7.16 -3.23
N LEU A 136 4.56 -7.13 -2.14
CA LEU A 136 5.47 -8.25 -1.81
C LEU A 136 4.66 -9.52 -1.58
N THR A 137 5.13 -10.66 -2.06
CA THR A 137 4.37 -11.89 -1.99
C THR A 137 5.22 -13.10 -1.62
N VAL A 138 4.68 -13.90 -0.72
CA VAL A 138 5.14 -15.26 -0.38
C VAL A 138 4.11 -16.30 -0.82
N PHE A 139 3.12 -15.89 -1.61
CA PHE A 139 2.08 -16.75 -2.13
C PHE A 139 2.69 -17.87 -2.98
N PRO A 140 2.27 -19.13 -2.81
CA PRO A 140 2.91 -20.26 -3.45
C PRO A 140 2.87 -20.17 -4.98
N LYS A 141 4.00 -20.44 -5.66
CA LYS A 141 4.08 -20.43 -7.13
C LYS A 141 3.02 -21.30 -7.79
N LYS A 142 2.69 -22.46 -7.17
CA LYS A 142 1.66 -23.39 -7.64
C LYS A 142 0.24 -22.81 -7.65
N ALA A 143 -0.03 -21.76 -6.89
CA ALA A 143 -1.34 -21.15 -6.74
C ALA A 143 -1.56 -19.94 -7.66
N PHE A 144 -0.58 -19.57 -8.47
CA PHE A 144 -0.74 -18.57 -9.54
C PHE A 144 -1.29 -19.21 -10.81
N LEU A 145 -1.98 -18.43 -11.63
CA LEU A 145 -2.47 -18.88 -12.94
C LEU A 145 -1.30 -19.05 -13.91
N THR A 146 -1.19 -20.23 -14.54
CA THR A 146 -0.05 -20.59 -15.39
C THR A 146 -0.33 -20.54 -16.89
N GLY A 147 -1.61 -20.52 -17.31
CA GLY A 147 -2.01 -20.54 -18.73
C GLY A 147 -3.18 -19.62 -19.04
N VAL A 148 -3.56 -19.53 -20.31
CA VAL A 148 -4.74 -18.77 -20.76
C VAL A 148 -6.02 -19.46 -20.27
N ASP A 149 -6.03 -20.78 -20.27
CA ASP A 149 -7.08 -21.61 -19.68
C ASP A 149 -6.59 -22.10 -18.31
N SER A 150 -7.17 -21.58 -17.28
CA SER A 150 -6.88 -21.87 -15.87
C SER A 150 -7.30 -23.30 -15.43
N SER A 151 -7.31 -24.26 -16.36
CA SER A 151 -7.79 -25.61 -16.10
C SER A 151 -6.86 -26.46 -15.23
N GLU A 152 -5.59 -26.05 -15.05
CA GLU A 152 -4.61 -26.84 -14.30
C GLU A 152 -4.65 -26.62 -12.78
N TYR A 153 -5.15 -25.45 -12.29
CA TYR A 153 -5.25 -25.15 -10.86
C TYR A 153 -6.65 -24.69 -10.50
N GLN A 154 -7.41 -25.58 -9.90
CA GLN A 154 -8.85 -25.42 -9.66
C GLN A 154 -9.21 -24.49 -8.48
N TRP A 155 -8.23 -23.96 -7.75
CA TRP A 155 -8.47 -23.32 -6.43
C TRP A 155 -7.91 -21.91 -6.29
N ALA A 156 -7.30 -21.37 -7.34
CA ALA A 156 -6.53 -20.13 -7.24
C ALA A 156 -7.38 -18.85 -7.27
N HIS A 157 -8.50 -18.83 -7.99
CA HIS A 157 -9.24 -17.58 -8.28
C HIS A 157 -9.80 -16.91 -7.04
N VAL A 158 -10.37 -17.65 -6.09
CA VAL A 158 -10.94 -17.05 -4.87
C VAL A 158 -9.86 -16.41 -4.01
N PHE A 159 -8.69 -17.01 -3.87
CA PHE A 159 -7.57 -16.44 -3.11
C PHE A 159 -6.89 -15.29 -3.84
N LEU A 160 -6.70 -15.38 -5.15
CA LEU A 160 -6.19 -14.29 -5.97
C LEU A 160 -7.15 -13.08 -5.97
N PHE A 161 -8.44 -13.34 -5.98
CA PHE A 161 -9.44 -12.29 -5.84
C PHE A 161 -9.44 -11.68 -4.44
N HIS A 162 -9.24 -12.49 -3.38
CA HIS A 162 -9.05 -12.00 -2.01
C HIS A 162 -7.86 -11.03 -1.93
N ARG A 163 -6.73 -11.35 -2.54
CA ARG A 163 -5.57 -10.45 -2.64
C ARG A 163 -5.94 -9.13 -3.31
N ALA A 164 -6.66 -9.16 -4.42
CA ALA A 164 -7.13 -7.96 -5.10
C ALA A 164 -8.11 -7.13 -4.25
N VAL A 165 -9.01 -7.78 -3.50
CA VAL A 165 -9.95 -7.12 -2.57
C VAL A 165 -9.22 -6.44 -1.42
N MET A 166 -8.21 -7.10 -0.83
CA MET A 166 -7.38 -6.48 0.21
C MET A 166 -6.69 -5.21 -0.30
N GLN A 167 -6.10 -5.25 -1.52
CA GLN A 167 -5.47 -4.07 -2.12
C GLN A 167 -6.50 -2.98 -2.46
N PHE A 168 -7.68 -3.36 -2.92
CA PHE A 168 -8.77 -2.41 -3.14
C PHE A 168 -9.12 -1.64 -1.87
N VAL A 169 -9.36 -2.35 -0.78
CA VAL A 169 -9.71 -1.77 0.52
C VAL A 169 -8.55 -0.97 1.11
N GLY A 170 -7.34 -1.52 1.04
CA GLY A 170 -6.13 -0.88 1.49
C GLY A 170 -5.80 0.39 0.72
N GLY A 171 -5.92 0.39 -0.61
CA GLY A 171 -5.64 1.53 -1.49
C GLY A 171 -6.59 2.71 -1.26
N VAL A 172 -7.90 2.47 -1.19
CA VAL A 172 -8.89 3.52 -0.86
C VAL A 172 -8.68 4.08 0.54
N GLY A 173 -8.13 3.28 1.45
CA GLY A 173 -8.03 3.58 2.86
C GLY A 173 -9.22 3.04 3.66
N LEU A 174 -8.89 2.28 4.68
CA LEU A 174 -9.85 1.58 5.53
C LEU A 174 -10.80 2.57 6.22
N VAL A 175 -10.26 3.72 6.64
CA VAL A 175 -11.03 4.81 7.26
C VAL A 175 -11.99 5.47 6.27
N LEU A 176 -11.58 5.63 5.01
CA LEU A 176 -12.40 6.27 3.99
C LEU A 176 -13.60 5.40 3.62
N LEU A 177 -13.39 4.07 3.55
CA LEU A 177 -14.47 3.11 3.34
C LEU A 177 -15.51 3.20 4.47
N VAL A 178 -15.08 3.25 5.72
CA VAL A 178 -15.99 3.36 6.86
C VAL A 178 -16.60 4.75 6.97
N ALA A 179 -15.88 5.82 6.65
CA ALA A 179 -16.42 7.17 6.62
C ALA A 179 -17.54 7.32 5.58
N SER A 180 -17.52 6.52 4.51
CA SER A 180 -18.59 6.49 3.51
C SER A 180 -19.88 5.89 4.06
N VAL A 181 -19.77 4.94 4.98
CA VAL A 181 -20.90 4.20 5.59
C VAL A 181 -21.38 4.88 6.88
N ILE A 182 -20.46 5.35 7.71
CA ILE A 182 -20.75 5.93 9.03
C ILE A 182 -20.53 7.45 8.99
N SER A 183 -21.61 8.20 8.71
CA SER A 183 -21.58 9.67 8.77
C SER A 183 -21.49 10.14 10.22
N SER A 184 -20.31 10.43 10.75
CA SER A 184 -20.12 11.08 12.04
C SER A 184 -19.10 12.24 11.95
N LYS A 185 -19.32 13.27 12.78
CA LYS A 185 -18.40 14.44 12.86
C LYS A 185 -16.99 14.06 13.36
N ASN A 186 -16.83 12.87 13.95
CA ASN A 186 -15.56 12.39 14.50
C ASN A 186 -14.66 11.73 13.43
N ASN A 187 -15.22 11.33 12.30
CA ASN A 187 -14.47 10.65 11.22
C ASN A 187 -13.40 11.56 10.58
N PHE A 188 -13.52 12.89 10.72
CA PHE A 188 -12.51 13.82 10.18
C PHE A 188 -11.13 13.62 10.77
N LYS A 189 -11.02 13.37 12.09
CA LYS A 189 -9.71 13.18 12.73
C LYS A 189 -9.02 11.90 12.26
N LEU A 190 -9.79 10.81 12.11
CA LEU A 190 -9.29 9.54 11.57
C LEU A 190 -8.84 9.69 10.11
N PHE A 191 -9.60 10.43 9.30
CA PHE A 191 -9.27 10.70 7.90
C PHE A 191 -7.94 11.46 7.75
N PHE A 192 -7.70 12.46 8.60
CA PHE A 192 -6.43 13.18 8.62
C PHE A 192 -5.28 12.32 9.17
N ALA A 193 -5.56 11.44 10.13
CA ALA A 193 -4.55 10.52 10.68
C ALA A 193 -4.08 9.47 9.66
N GLU A 194 -4.89 9.17 8.63
CA GLU A 194 -4.53 8.28 7.51
C GLU A 194 -3.81 9.01 6.36
N GLY A 195 -3.38 10.27 6.56
CA GLY A 195 -2.59 11.04 5.58
C GLY A 195 -3.41 11.78 4.51
N HIS A 196 -4.74 11.75 4.60
CA HIS A 196 -5.62 12.46 3.66
C HIS A 196 -5.86 13.91 4.08
N ASN A 197 -4.89 14.79 3.86
CA ASN A 197 -4.99 16.20 4.28
C ASN A 197 -5.82 17.09 3.36
N ASP A 198 -6.06 16.67 2.12
CA ASP A 198 -6.73 17.48 1.10
C ASP A 198 -8.25 17.25 1.09
N ARG A 199 -9.01 18.35 1.07
CA ARG A 199 -10.47 18.32 1.06
C ARG A 199 -11.02 18.80 -0.28
N LEU A 200 -11.84 17.96 -0.91
CA LEU A 200 -12.65 18.34 -2.09
C LEU A 200 -13.95 19.04 -1.68
N LEU A 201 -14.58 18.55 -0.62
CA LEU A 201 -15.88 19.01 -0.15
C LEU A 201 -15.90 19.21 1.36
N PRO A 202 -16.71 20.15 1.87
CA PRO A 202 -16.85 20.39 3.32
C PRO A 202 -17.39 19.20 4.11
N ASN A 203 -18.11 18.27 3.43
CA ASN A 203 -18.70 17.11 4.05
C ASN A 203 -17.87 15.86 3.75
N LEU A 204 -17.35 15.21 4.80
CA LEU A 204 -16.48 14.03 4.68
C LEU A 204 -17.15 12.86 3.92
N GLY A 205 -18.42 12.57 4.21
CA GLY A 205 -19.13 11.50 3.53
C GLY A 205 -19.34 11.75 2.02
N LYS A 206 -19.56 13.00 1.61
CA LYS A 206 -19.62 13.38 0.19
C LYS A 206 -18.23 13.30 -0.46
N ASN A 207 -17.20 13.70 0.28
CA ASN A 207 -15.81 13.62 -0.17
C ASN A 207 -15.39 12.16 -0.38
N ALA A 208 -15.67 11.29 0.60
CA ALA A 208 -15.39 9.87 0.52
C ALA A 208 -16.10 9.20 -0.68
N LYS A 209 -17.39 9.50 -0.89
CA LYS A 209 -18.15 8.97 -2.03
C LYS A 209 -17.59 9.43 -3.39
N LEU A 210 -17.12 10.68 -3.47
CA LEU A 210 -16.51 11.21 -4.71
C LEU A 210 -15.18 10.51 -5.00
N ILE A 211 -14.29 10.38 -3.99
CA ILE A 211 -13.02 9.67 -4.11
C ILE A 211 -13.26 8.22 -4.52
N PHE A 212 -14.18 7.54 -3.83
CA PHE A 212 -14.56 6.16 -4.14
C PHE A 212 -15.11 6.03 -5.57
N GLY A 213 -15.94 6.98 -6.02
CA GLY A 213 -16.48 6.99 -7.38
C GLY A 213 -15.39 7.17 -8.46
N ILE A 214 -14.41 8.05 -8.23
CA ILE A 214 -13.27 8.23 -9.13
C ILE A 214 -12.42 6.96 -9.16
N TYR A 215 -12.10 6.41 -8.00
CA TYR A 215 -11.31 5.20 -7.85
C TYR A 215 -11.94 4.00 -8.57
N PHE A 216 -13.21 3.74 -8.29
CA PHE A 216 -13.97 2.65 -8.93
C PHE A 216 -14.16 2.87 -10.43
N GLY A 217 -14.38 4.12 -10.85
CA GLY A 217 -14.45 4.48 -12.27
C GLY A 217 -13.19 4.13 -13.04
N TRP A 218 -12.02 4.42 -12.48
CA TRP A 218 -10.73 4.04 -13.05
C TRP A 218 -10.55 2.52 -13.13
N ILE A 219 -10.98 1.77 -12.10
CA ILE A 219 -10.92 0.31 -12.13
C ILE A 219 -11.77 -0.24 -13.27
N VAL A 220 -13.00 0.23 -13.42
CA VAL A 220 -13.90 -0.24 -14.50
C VAL A 220 -13.32 0.06 -15.88
N VAL A 221 -12.88 1.30 -16.12
CA VAL A 221 -12.28 1.72 -17.40
C VAL A 221 -11.00 0.94 -17.66
N GLY A 222 -10.14 0.79 -16.65
CA GLY A 222 -8.88 0.04 -16.74
C GLY A 222 -9.12 -1.45 -17.03
N SER A 223 -10.07 -2.07 -16.35
CA SER A 223 -10.43 -3.48 -16.58
C SER A 223 -10.92 -3.70 -18.01
N LEU A 224 -11.78 -2.84 -18.52
CA LEU A 224 -12.26 -2.90 -19.90
C LEU A 224 -11.11 -2.72 -20.91
N ALA A 225 -10.22 -1.76 -20.66
CA ALA A 225 -9.08 -1.51 -21.53
C ALA A 225 -8.10 -2.70 -21.56
N LEU A 226 -7.78 -3.28 -20.40
CA LEU A 226 -6.91 -4.47 -20.30
C LEU A 226 -7.56 -5.71 -20.93
N TRP A 227 -8.86 -5.88 -20.78
CA TRP A 227 -9.59 -6.96 -21.44
C TRP A 227 -9.55 -6.80 -22.97
N LEU A 228 -9.80 -5.62 -23.50
CA LEU A 228 -9.67 -5.32 -24.92
C LEU A 228 -8.23 -5.48 -25.46
N ALA A 229 -7.22 -5.28 -24.59
CA ALA A 229 -5.82 -5.53 -24.91
C ALA A 229 -5.45 -7.02 -24.91
N GLY A 230 -6.40 -7.91 -24.48
CA GLY A 230 -6.28 -9.37 -24.58
C GLY A 230 -6.10 -10.11 -23.26
N MET A 231 -6.13 -9.44 -22.10
CA MET A 231 -6.19 -10.12 -20.80
C MET A 231 -7.54 -10.83 -20.61
N THR A 232 -7.59 -11.88 -19.78
CA THR A 232 -8.88 -12.45 -19.36
C THR A 232 -9.68 -11.43 -18.54
N PRO A 233 -11.02 -11.51 -18.46
CA PRO A 233 -11.81 -10.61 -17.62
C PRO A 233 -11.38 -10.61 -16.16
N PHE A 234 -11.01 -11.77 -15.62
CA PHE A 234 -10.53 -11.94 -14.25
C PHE A 234 -9.17 -11.24 -14.04
N ASP A 235 -8.20 -11.54 -14.91
CA ASP A 235 -6.88 -10.90 -14.84
C ASP A 235 -7.00 -9.38 -14.99
N SER A 236 -7.82 -8.91 -15.94
CA SER A 236 -8.05 -7.47 -16.20
C SER A 236 -8.57 -6.74 -14.97
N PHE A 237 -9.54 -7.33 -14.26
CA PHE A 237 -10.10 -6.74 -13.06
C PHE A 237 -9.07 -6.70 -11.92
N CYS A 238 -8.37 -7.81 -11.68
CA CYS A 238 -7.37 -7.90 -10.62
C CYS A 238 -6.20 -6.94 -10.86
N HIS A 239 -5.66 -6.89 -12.09
CA HIS A 239 -4.55 -5.99 -12.42
C HIS A 239 -4.96 -4.52 -12.43
N ALA A 240 -6.14 -4.17 -12.95
CA ALA A 240 -6.65 -2.79 -12.88
C ALA A 240 -6.83 -2.34 -11.43
N THR A 241 -7.37 -3.21 -10.57
CA THR A 241 -7.53 -2.95 -9.14
C THR A 241 -6.17 -2.73 -8.46
N ALA A 242 -5.22 -3.63 -8.70
CA ALA A 242 -3.88 -3.53 -8.14
C ALA A 242 -3.11 -2.29 -8.63
N ALA A 243 -3.26 -1.92 -9.91
CA ALA A 243 -2.63 -0.73 -10.49
C ALA A 243 -3.15 0.57 -9.87
N ILE A 244 -4.47 0.72 -9.75
CA ILE A 244 -5.11 1.92 -9.16
C ILE A 244 -4.92 1.97 -7.64
N ALA A 245 -4.88 0.82 -6.98
CA ALA A 245 -4.51 0.71 -5.57
C ALA A 245 -3.03 1.04 -5.31
N THR A 246 -2.22 1.10 -6.38
CA THR A 246 -0.75 1.15 -6.32
C THR A 246 -0.20 0.01 -5.44
N GLY A 247 -0.72 -1.20 -5.63
CA GLY A 247 -0.48 -2.33 -4.73
C GLY A 247 0.30 -3.51 -5.33
N GLY A 248 0.38 -3.63 -6.67
CA GLY A 248 1.29 -4.52 -7.39
C GLY A 248 1.01 -6.02 -7.35
N PHE A 249 -0.03 -6.48 -6.66
CA PHE A 249 -0.39 -7.89 -6.75
C PHE A 249 -0.84 -8.30 -8.14
N SER A 250 -0.32 -9.41 -8.61
CA SER A 250 -0.67 -10.01 -9.88
C SER A 250 -1.34 -11.38 -9.68
N THR A 251 -2.13 -11.79 -10.65
CA THR A 251 -2.65 -13.15 -10.80
C THR A 251 -1.61 -14.10 -11.39
N ARG A 252 -0.48 -13.55 -11.87
CA ARG A 252 0.64 -14.27 -12.49
C ARG A 252 1.88 -14.16 -11.63
N TYR A 253 2.65 -15.24 -11.50
CA TYR A 253 3.88 -15.24 -10.68
C TYR A 253 4.91 -14.22 -11.18
N SER A 254 5.07 -14.10 -12.50
CA SER A 254 6.00 -13.14 -13.13
C SER A 254 5.43 -11.74 -13.36
N SER A 255 4.34 -11.37 -12.66
CA SER A 255 3.71 -10.04 -12.77
C SER A 255 3.31 -9.70 -14.22
N ILE A 256 3.51 -8.47 -14.66
CA ILE A 256 3.19 -8.00 -16.03
C ILE A 256 4.15 -8.61 -17.06
N MET A 257 5.34 -9.03 -16.66
CA MET A 257 6.27 -9.74 -17.53
C MET A 257 5.63 -10.95 -18.22
N PHE A 258 4.72 -11.67 -17.56
CA PHE A 258 3.97 -12.77 -18.18
C PHE A 258 3.34 -12.38 -19.51
N TYR A 259 2.80 -11.16 -19.60
CA TYR A 259 2.18 -10.63 -20.81
C TYR A 259 3.20 -10.02 -21.77
N SER A 260 4.34 -9.59 -21.29
CA SER A 260 5.43 -9.02 -22.10
C SER A 260 6.19 -10.10 -22.86
N GLU A 261 6.41 -11.27 -22.27
CA GLU A 261 7.07 -12.42 -22.90
C GLU A 261 6.14 -13.21 -23.83
N ALA A 262 4.84 -13.22 -23.57
CA ALA A 262 3.89 -14.01 -24.34
C ALA A 262 3.86 -13.63 -25.84
N THR A 263 4.32 -12.43 -26.20
CA THR A 263 4.49 -12.01 -27.60
C THR A 263 5.64 -12.76 -28.28
N TYR A 264 6.64 -13.23 -27.53
CA TYR A 264 7.81 -13.92 -28.06
C TYR A 264 7.71 -15.45 -27.95
N SER A 265 6.98 -15.97 -26.97
CA SER A 265 6.85 -17.40 -26.70
C SER A 265 5.45 -17.95 -26.96
N SER A 266 4.66 -17.31 -27.84
CA SER A 266 3.28 -17.69 -28.14
C SER A 266 3.11 -19.14 -28.65
N PHE A 267 4.20 -19.87 -28.85
CA PHE A 267 4.20 -21.25 -29.25
C PHE A 267 5.12 -22.09 -28.36
N LYS A 268 4.66 -22.51 -27.19
CA LYS A 268 5.27 -23.59 -26.46
C LYS A 268 4.46 -24.88 -26.76
N ASN A 269 5.08 -25.84 -27.40
CA ASN A 269 4.44 -27.13 -27.78
C ASN A 269 3.24 -27.03 -28.76
N GLY A 270 3.21 -26.02 -29.63
CA GLY A 270 2.16 -25.86 -30.64
C GLY A 270 0.84 -25.26 -30.17
N ASN A 271 0.73 -24.89 -28.89
CA ASN A 271 -0.45 -24.23 -28.33
C ASN A 271 -0.23 -22.73 -28.16
N LEU A 272 -1.21 -21.94 -28.62
CA LEU A 272 -1.23 -20.48 -28.43
C LEU A 272 -1.45 -20.17 -26.95
N LEU A 273 -0.42 -19.66 -26.25
CA LEU A 273 -0.51 -19.36 -24.82
C LEU A 273 -1.24 -18.05 -24.52
N TYR A 274 -1.18 -17.08 -25.45
CA TYR A 274 -1.78 -15.76 -25.27
C TYR A 274 -1.81 -14.97 -26.59
N THR A 275 -2.88 -14.20 -26.85
CA THR A 275 -3.08 -13.42 -28.09
C THR A 275 -3.06 -11.91 -27.88
N GLY A 276 -2.70 -11.43 -26.69
CA GLY A 276 -2.78 -10.02 -26.34
C GLY A 276 -1.63 -9.16 -26.85
N ASN A 277 -1.83 -7.84 -26.78
CA ASN A 277 -0.82 -6.86 -27.16
C ASN A 277 -0.03 -6.42 -25.90
N ALA A 278 1.21 -6.90 -25.77
CA ALA A 278 2.10 -6.60 -24.64
C ALA A 278 2.30 -5.11 -24.41
N LEU A 279 2.58 -4.34 -25.48
CA LEU A 279 2.80 -2.89 -25.36
C LEU A 279 1.53 -2.16 -24.92
N ALA A 280 0.36 -2.59 -25.39
CA ALA A 280 -0.90 -2.01 -24.94
C ALA A 280 -1.15 -2.29 -23.45
N ILE A 281 -0.89 -3.51 -22.99
CA ILE A 281 -1.04 -3.88 -21.57
C ILE A 281 -0.09 -3.08 -20.69
N GLU A 282 1.20 -3.00 -21.06
CA GLU A 282 2.18 -2.17 -20.33
C GLU A 282 1.76 -0.70 -20.32
N GLY A 283 1.34 -0.15 -21.48
CA GLY A 283 0.90 1.24 -21.56
C GLY A 283 -0.35 1.54 -20.73
N ILE A 284 -1.35 0.65 -20.75
CA ILE A 284 -2.55 0.80 -19.93
C ILE A 284 -2.22 0.71 -18.43
N THR A 285 -1.39 -0.26 -18.02
CA THR A 285 -0.99 -0.39 -16.62
C THR A 285 -0.17 0.82 -16.15
N VAL A 286 0.71 1.39 -16.98
CA VAL A 286 1.43 2.66 -16.70
C VAL A 286 0.43 3.79 -16.44
N VAL A 287 -0.59 3.96 -17.30
CA VAL A 287 -1.61 5.00 -17.09
C VAL A 287 -2.38 4.79 -15.79
N LEU A 288 -2.74 3.56 -15.48
CA LEU A 288 -3.45 3.23 -14.23
C LEU A 288 -2.58 3.46 -12.99
N MET A 289 -1.31 3.07 -13.02
CA MET A 289 -0.34 3.33 -11.94
C MET A 289 -0.19 4.83 -11.68
N LEU A 290 0.00 5.63 -12.73
CA LEU A 290 0.08 7.08 -12.62
C LEU A 290 -1.23 7.69 -12.10
N ALA A 291 -2.39 7.19 -12.54
CA ALA A 291 -3.68 7.62 -12.03
C ALA A 291 -3.81 7.29 -10.53
N GLY A 292 -3.46 6.08 -10.08
CA GLY A 292 -3.47 5.70 -8.68
C GLY A 292 -2.57 6.58 -7.80
N ALA A 293 -1.37 6.90 -8.29
CA ALA A 293 -0.38 7.72 -7.58
C ALA A 293 -0.64 9.23 -7.66
N THR A 294 -1.66 9.67 -8.41
CA THR A 294 -2.04 11.08 -8.52
C THR A 294 -3.06 11.44 -7.45
N ASN A 295 -2.93 12.64 -6.85
CA ASN A 295 -3.89 13.16 -5.88
C ASN A 295 -5.33 13.13 -6.44
N PHE A 296 -6.27 12.55 -5.68
CA PHE A 296 -7.67 12.42 -6.12
C PHE A 296 -8.36 13.76 -6.43
N VAL A 297 -7.92 14.87 -5.82
CA VAL A 297 -8.41 16.21 -6.15
C VAL A 297 -8.06 16.59 -7.58
N LEU A 298 -6.86 16.23 -8.05
CA LEU A 298 -6.41 16.54 -9.41
C LEU A 298 -7.22 15.80 -10.49
N HIS A 299 -7.77 14.61 -10.19
CA HIS A 299 -8.68 13.93 -11.10
C HIS A 299 -9.95 14.74 -11.38
N THR A 300 -10.44 15.51 -10.41
CA THR A 300 -11.59 16.38 -10.65
C THR A 300 -11.28 17.49 -11.65
N PHE A 301 -10.02 17.96 -11.72
CA PHE A 301 -9.60 18.93 -12.74
C PHE A 301 -9.59 18.31 -14.13
N LEU A 302 -9.17 17.06 -14.28
CA LEU A 302 -9.27 16.33 -15.55
C LEU A 302 -10.73 16.17 -15.97
N LEU A 303 -11.61 15.70 -15.07
CA LEU A 303 -13.04 15.51 -15.34
C LEU A 303 -13.77 16.81 -15.66
N THR A 304 -13.33 17.96 -15.12
CA THR A 304 -13.91 19.27 -15.39
C THR A 304 -13.22 20.05 -16.51
N GLY A 305 -12.28 19.43 -17.25
CA GLY A 305 -11.57 20.04 -18.37
C GLY A 305 -10.53 21.10 -17.98
N LYS A 306 -10.17 21.23 -16.70
CA LYS A 306 -9.17 22.20 -16.22
C LYS A 306 -7.74 21.67 -16.36
N ILE A 307 -7.36 21.23 -17.56
CA ILE A 307 -6.07 20.60 -17.87
C ILE A 307 -4.88 21.51 -17.52
N LYS A 308 -5.01 22.84 -17.73
CA LYS A 308 -3.95 23.80 -17.35
C LYS A 308 -3.66 23.84 -15.85
N SER A 309 -4.67 23.65 -15.01
CA SER A 309 -4.49 23.60 -13.55
C SER A 309 -3.85 22.27 -13.12
N PHE A 310 -4.18 21.18 -13.80
CA PHE A 310 -3.55 19.89 -13.61
C PHE A 310 -2.05 19.93 -13.95
N SER A 311 -1.69 20.39 -15.15
CA SER A 311 -0.29 20.40 -15.62
C SER A 311 0.62 21.40 -14.88
N LYS A 312 0.05 22.43 -14.23
CA LYS A 312 0.81 23.40 -13.44
C LYS A 312 1.09 22.93 -12.02
N ASP A 313 0.43 21.86 -11.57
CA ASP A 313 0.60 21.33 -10.22
C ASP A 313 2.04 20.87 -9.98
N VAL A 314 2.55 21.16 -8.79
CA VAL A 314 3.94 20.84 -8.43
C VAL A 314 4.19 19.34 -8.36
N GLU A 315 3.21 18.55 -7.90
CA GLU A 315 3.35 17.09 -7.81
C GLU A 315 3.48 16.47 -9.20
N ILE A 316 2.65 16.90 -10.16
CA ILE A 316 2.71 16.44 -11.56
C ILE A 316 4.04 16.80 -12.22
N LYS A 317 4.54 18.03 -12.01
CA LYS A 317 5.83 18.46 -12.55
C LYS A 317 6.99 17.67 -11.96
N THR A 318 6.97 17.45 -10.64
CA THR A 318 8.01 16.69 -9.93
C THR A 318 8.01 15.24 -10.40
N ALA A 319 6.84 14.59 -10.47
CA ALA A 319 6.71 13.22 -10.98
C ALA A 319 7.27 13.10 -12.40
N THR A 320 6.84 13.99 -13.32
CA THR A 320 7.27 13.96 -14.72
C THR A 320 8.79 14.15 -14.84
N ALA A 321 9.36 15.11 -14.11
CA ALA A 321 10.80 15.35 -14.12
C ALA A 321 11.59 14.16 -13.59
N LEU A 322 11.16 13.55 -12.48
CA LEU A 322 11.80 12.37 -11.88
C LEU A 322 11.70 11.15 -12.82
N ILE A 323 10.52 10.90 -13.42
CA ILE A 323 10.36 9.78 -14.35
C ILE A 323 11.31 9.93 -15.54
N ILE A 324 11.32 11.09 -16.21
CA ILE A 324 12.16 11.31 -17.39
C ILE A 324 13.63 11.18 -17.03
N PHE A 325 14.08 11.89 -15.99
CA PHE A 325 15.50 11.89 -15.58
C PHE A 325 15.97 10.50 -15.17
N SER A 326 15.24 9.83 -14.28
CA SER A 326 15.62 8.51 -13.78
C SER A 326 15.56 7.44 -14.87
N THR A 327 14.57 7.48 -15.77
CA THR A 327 14.47 6.54 -16.90
C THR A 327 15.67 6.66 -17.84
N ILE A 328 16.03 7.87 -18.25
CA ILE A 328 17.17 8.08 -19.14
C ILE A 328 18.47 7.61 -18.47
N LEU A 329 18.66 7.99 -17.20
CA LEU A 329 19.86 7.65 -16.44
C LEU A 329 19.99 6.13 -16.28
N THR A 330 18.95 5.45 -15.80
CA THR A 330 18.98 3.99 -15.61
C THR A 330 19.08 3.24 -16.93
N ALA A 331 18.39 3.68 -17.99
CA ALA A 331 18.43 3.01 -19.29
C ALA A 331 19.85 3.04 -19.92
N VAL A 332 20.55 4.17 -19.81
CA VAL A 332 21.92 4.31 -20.30
C VAL A 332 22.86 3.42 -19.51
N LEU A 333 22.71 3.38 -18.18
CA LEU A 333 23.58 2.58 -17.32
C LEU A 333 23.31 1.08 -17.49
N THR A 334 22.06 0.64 -17.51
CA THR A 334 21.70 -0.76 -17.79
C THR A 334 22.26 -1.21 -19.14
N PHE A 335 22.14 -0.38 -20.18
CA PHE A 335 22.72 -0.68 -21.50
C PHE A 335 24.24 -0.85 -21.43
N SER A 336 24.92 0.04 -20.71
CA SER A 336 26.37 -0.02 -20.50
C SER A 336 26.79 -1.29 -19.73
N GLU A 337 26.10 -1.61 -18.62
CA GLU A 337 26.42 -2.78 -17.81
C GLU A 337 26.19 -4.10 -18.56
N HIS A 338 25.10 -4.24 -19.31
CA HIS A 338 24.85 -5.44 -20.12
C HIS A 338 25.92 -5.67 -21.21
N THR A 339 26.48 -4.63 -21.75
CA THR A 339 27.56 -4.75 -22.74
C THR A 339 28.85 -5.32 -22.12
N TYR A 340 29.05 -5.14 -20.80
CA TYR A 340 30.28 -5.54 -20.12
C TYR A 340 30.17 -6.80 -19.25
N TYR A 341 29.00 -7.11 -18.71
CA TYR A 341 28.86 -8.13 -17.65
C TYR A 341 28.02 -9.35 -18.01
N TYR A 342 27.24 -9.33 -19.08
CA TYR A 342 26.28 -10.39 -19.41
C TYR A 342 26.45 -10.89 -20.85
N GLU A 343 27.58 -11.54 -21.13
CA GLU A 343 27.87 -12.14 -22.46
C GLU A 343 26.90 -13.26 -22.86
N GLU A 344 26.19 -13.87 -21.91
CA GLU A 344 25.25 -14.97 -22.17
C GLU A 344 23.82 -14.54 -22.52
N MET A 345 23.45 -13.26 -22.33
CA MET A 345 22.18 -12.72 -22.80
C MET A 345 22.36 -12.01 -24.14
N GLU A 346 21.46 -12.28 -25.12
CA GLU A 346 21.36 -11.48 -26.35
C GLU A 346 21.43 -9.99 -26.02
N SER A 347 22.28 -9.24 -26.69
CA SER A 347 22.54 -7.83 -26.45
C SER A 347 21.24 -7.04 -26.32
N ILE A 348 20.97 -6.48 -25.13
CA ILE A 348 19.80 -5.63 -24.92
C ILE A 348 19.96 -4.39 -25.79
N SER A 349 18.99 -4.16 -26.71
CA SER A 349 18.96 -2.93 -27.48
C SER A 349 18.64 -1.73 -26.57
N ILE A 350 19.12 -0.54 -26.91
CA ILE A 350 18.84 0.68 -26.13
C ILE A 350 17.32 0.93 -25.99
N TRP A 351 16.52 0.55 -26.98
CA TRP A 351 15.07 0.68 -26.95
C TRP A 351 14.43 -0.28 -25.96
N LEU A 352 14.93 -1.49 -25.84
CA LEU A 352 14.45 -2.47 -24.87
C LEU A 352 14.86 -2.06 -23.45
N SER A 353 16.08 -1.55 -23.28
CA SER A 353 16.53 -0.97 -22.01
C SER A 353 15.67 0.23 -21.58
N LEU A 354 15.35 1.15 -22.50
CA LEU A 354 14.44 2.28 -22.24
C LEU A 354 13.04 1.79 -21.82
N ARG A 355 12.47 0.79 -22.52
CA ARG A 355 11.15 0.24 -22.22
C ARG A 355 11.09 -0.37 -20.82
N TYR A 356 12.05 -1.23 -20.47
CA TYR A 356 12.09 -1.87 -19.17
C TYR A 356 12.33 -0.87 -18.03
N ASN A 357 13.31 0.02 -18.19
CA ASN A 357 13.59 1.03 -17.19
C ASN A 357 12.46 2.03 -17.02
N PHE A 358 11.82 2.49 -18.10
CA PHE A 358 10.66 3.37 -18.01
C PHE A 358 9.53 2.73 -17.19
N TYR A 359 9.19 1.47 -17.49
CA TYR A 359 8.16 0.76 -16.78
C TYR A 359 8.48 0.61 -15.28
N ASN A 360 9.71 0.18 -14.95
CA ASN A 360 10.14 -0.04 -13.58
C ASN A 360 10.27 1.27 -12.79
N ILE A 361 10.74 2.37 -13.41
CA ILE A 361 10.78 3.70 -12.77
C ILE A 361 9.37 4.22 -12.49
N VAL A 362 8.43 4.06 -13.43
CA VAL A 362 7.03 4.42 -13.19
C VAL A 362 6.45 3.58 -12.08
N SER A 363 6.66 2.27 -12.08
CA SER A 363 6.21 1.37 -11.01
C SER A 363 6.81 1.75 -9.65
N SER A 364 8.10 2.12 -9.60
CA SER A 364 8.79 2.54 -8.38
C SER A 364 8.26 3.87 -7.83
N ILE A 365 8.13 4.92 -8.68
CA ILE A 365 7.68 6.24 -8.20
C ILE A 365 6.20 6.26 -7.83
N THR A 366 5.39 5.43 -8.50
CA THR A 366 3.99 5.24 -8.13
C THR A 366 3.80 4.33 -6.94
N THR A 367 4.88 3.72 -6.44
CA THR A 367 4.87 2.70 -5.39
C THR A 367 3.89 1.55 -5.69
N THR A 368 3.83 1.10 -6.96
CA THR A 368 2.90 0.05 -7.38
C THR A 368 3.51 -1.34 -7.26
N GLY A 369 4.75 -1.54 -7.74
CA GLY A 369 5.44 -2.81 -7.61
C GLY A 369 5.26 -3.79 -8.78
N PHE A 370 4.56 -3.42 -9.85
CA PHE A 370 4.54 -4.23 -11.06
C PHE A 370 5.90 -4.26 -11.76
N THR A 371 6.26 -5.43 -12.29
CA THR A 371 7.50 -5.63 -13.04
C THR A 371 7.21 -6.21 -14.42
N ASN A 372 7.94 -5.74 -15.43
CA ASN A 372 7.92 -6.29 -16.79
C ASN A 372 9.24 -6.96 -17.17
N PHE A 373 10.06 -7.26 -16.19
CA PHE A 373 11.39 -7.85 -16.32
C PHE A 373 11.58 -9.00 -15.31
N PRO A 374 12.32 -10.08 -15.64
CA PRO A 374 12.38 -11.32 -14.85
C PRO A 374 12.96 -11.14 -13.45
N ASN A 375 14.03 -10.37 -13.35
CA ASN A 375 14.71 -10.10 -12.10
C ASN A 375 15.36 -8.72 -12.15
N LEU A 376 15.02 -7.86 -11.21
CA LEU A 376 15.55 -6.49 -11.15
C LEU A 376 17.09 -6.45 -10.98
N ALA A 377 17.67 -7.50 -10.39
CA ALA A 377 19.12 -7.62 -10.27
C ALA A 377 19.84 -7.58 -11.63
N TYR A 378 19.19 -8.02 -12.71
CA TYR A 378 19.75 -7.91 -14.07
C TYR A 378 19.78 -6.50 -14.64
N LEU A 379 19.06 -5.53 -14.02
CA LEU A 379 19.13 -4.13 -14.43
C LEU A 379 20.40 -3.41 -13.91
N GLY A 380 21.20 -4.09 -13.08
CA GLY A 380 22.44 -3.58 -12.51
C GLY A 380 22.27 -2.83 -11.19
N HIS A 381 23.32 -2.81 -10.39
CA HIS A 381 23.35 -2.22 -9.04
C HIS A 381 22.93 -0.75 -9.01
N PHE A 382 23.33 0.00 -10.04
CA PHE A 382 23.00 1.42 -10.10
C PHE A 382 21.49 1.67 -10.33
N SER A 383 20.87 0.85 -11.18
CA SER A 383 19.41 0.92 -11.43
C SER A 383 18.62 0.56 -10.18
N ILE A 384 19.09 -0.42 -9.41
CA ILE A 384 18.53 -0.79 -8.10
C ILE A 384 18.61 0.40 -7.14
N PHE A 385 19.78 1.06 -7.06
CA PHE A 385 19.98 2.22 -6.19
C PHE A 385 19.09 3.41 -6.58
N ILE A 386 18.98 3.74 -7.87
CA ILE A 386 18.06 4.79 -8.36
C ILE A 386 16.60 4.40 -8.08
N GLY A 387 16.24 3.13 -8.28
CA GLY A 387 14.94 2.61 -7.92
C GLY A 387 14.62 2.85 -6.44
N LEU A 388 15.56 2.58 -5.53
CA LEU A 388 15.42 2.82 -4.10
C LEU A 388 15.16 4.31 -3.78
N ILE A 389 15.88 5.22 -4.42
CA ILE A 389 15.68 6.67 -4.24
C ILE A 389 14.29 7.07 -4.74
N VAL A 390 13.92 6.65 -5.94
CA VAL A 390 12.65 7.04 -6.58
C VAL A 390 11.45 6.51 -5.81
N MET A 391 11.47 5.23 -5.38
CA MET A 391 10.40 4.67 -4.57
C MET A 391 10.32 5.29 -3.17
N SER A 392 11.45 5.78 -2.62
CA SER A 392 11.45 6.50 -1.34
C SER A 392 10.81 7.89 -1.43
N ILE A 393 10.82 8.53 -2.61
CA ILE A 393 10.07 9.76 -2.85
C ILE A 393 8.58 9.46 -2.99
N GLY A 394 8.22 8.46 -3.77
CA GLY A 394 6.86 7.95 -3.93
C GLY A 394 5.92 8.85 -4.72
N GLY A 395 4.60 8.65 -4.50
CA GLY A 395 3.54 9.33 -5.25
C GLY A 395 3.06 10.66 -4.68
N GLY A 396 1.96 11.18 -5.23
CA GLY A 396 1.32 12.42 -4.81
C GLY A 396 0.65 12.32 -3.43
N MET A 397 0.52 13.44 -2.73
CA MET A 397 -0.18 13.52 -1.45
C MET A 397 -1.68 13.35 -1.67
N GLY A 398 -2.36 12.55 -0.84
CA GLY A 398 -3.78 12.25 -1.04
C GLY A 398 -4.05 11.32 -2.24
N SER A 399 -3.08 10.51 -2.62
CA SER A 399 -3.17 9.38 -3.56
C SER A 399 -3.10 8.05 -2.81
N THR A 400 -3.20 6.94 -3.54
CA THR A 400 -3.03 5.59 -2.97
C THR A 400 -1.56 5.23 -2.69
N ALA A 401 -0.61 5.90 -3.34
CA ALA A 401 0.83 5.66 -3.22
C ALA A 401 1.39 5.92 -1.83
N GLY A 402 2.46 5.24 -1.46
CA GLY A 402 3.18 5.39 -0.20
C GLY A 402 4.34 6.41 -0.20
N ALA A 403 5.33 6.20 0.68
CA ALA A 403 6.60 6.91 0.83
C ALA A 403 6.52 8.38 1.31
N LEU A 404 7.61 9.15 1.12
CA LEU A 404 7.78 10.53 1.57
C LEU A 404 6.73 11.49 1.00
N LYS A 405 6.24 11.23 -0.20
CA LYS A 405 5.32 12.02 -1.03
C LYS A 405 6.00 13.15 -1.82
N GLN A 406 5.62 13.24 -3.08
CA GLN A 406 6.17 14.21 -4.06
C GLN A 406 6.05 15.67 -3.59
N TYR A 407 4.97 16.04 -2.91
CA TYR A 407 4.79 17.39 -2.40
C TYR A 407 5.84 17.77 -1.35
N ARG A 408 6.11 16.88 -0.38
CA ARG A 408 7.15 17.13 0.65
C ARG A 408 8.54 17.23 -0.01
N PHE A 409 8.84 16.35 -0.95
CA PHE A 409 10.09 16.42 -1.72
C PHE A 409 10.22 17.74 -2.49
N ALA A 410 9.16 18.17 -3.18
CA ALA A 410 9.15 19.42 -3.94
C ALA A 410 9.33 20.66 -3.03
N LEU A 411 8.74 20.65 -1.83
CA LEU A 411 8.94 21.70 -0.82
C LEU A 411 10.41 21.80 -0.42
N LEU A 412 11.02 20.69 -0.04
CA LEU A 412 12.42 20.63 0.39
C LEU A 412 13.37 21.06 -0.73
N PHE A 413 13.14 20.60 -1.95
CA PHE A 413 13.96 20.98 -3.11
C PHE A 413 13.85 22.47 -3.44
N LYS A 414 12.63 23.04 -3.34
CA LYS A 414 12.42 24.47 -3.54
C LYS A 414 13.09 25.31 -2.47
N GLU A 415 12.97 24.92 -1.20
CA GLU A 415 13.61 25.62 -0.10
C GLU A 415 15.14 25.58 -0.22
N PHE A 416 15.70 24.41 -0.53
CA PHE A 416 17.13 24.28 -0.82
C PHE A 416 17.57 25.20 -1.97
N SER A 417 16.84 25.21 -3.09
CA SER A 417 17.13 26.07 -4.25
C SER A 417 17.00 27.56 -3.91
N SER A 418 16.01 27.94 -3.10
CA SER A 418 15.81 29.30 -2.64
C SER A 418 16.95 29.77 -1.72
N SER A 419 17.32 28.94 -0.73
CA SER A 419 18.41 29.21 0.19
C SER A 419 19.74 29.38 -0.54
N PHE A 420 19.99 28.57 -1.59
CA PHE A 420 21.18 28.70 -2.43
C PHE A 420 21.18 30.02 -3.24
N LYS A 421 20.04 30.40 -3.81
CA LYS A 421 19.88 31.67 -4.55
C LYS A 421 20.05 32.88 -3.62
N ASN A 422 19.46 32.83 -2.42
CA ASN A 422 19.54 33.93 -1.47
C ASN A 422 20.99 34.18 -1.00
N ARG A 423 21.79 33.14 -0.81
CA ARG A 423 23.22 33.28 -0.46
C ARG A 423 24.05 33.98 -1.55
N ASN A 424 23.63 33.86 -2.81
CA ASN A 424 24.31 34.45 -3.95
C ASN A 424 23.71 35.78 -4.41
N SER A 425 22.67 36.27 -3.74
CA SER A 425 21.97 37.52 -4.08
C SER A 425 22.28 38.61 -3.06
N SER A 426 22.14 39.90 -3.46
CA SER A 426 22.25 41.03 -2.55
C SER A 426 21.08 41.02 -1.55
N ASP A 427 21.32 41.41 -0.30
CA ASP A 427 20.34 41.49 0.80
C ASP A 427 19.10 42.37 0.51
N ARG A 428 19.09 43.06 -0.64
CA ARG A 428 17.98 43.91 -1.09
C ARG A 428 16.92 43.15 -1.91
N TYR A 429 17.15 41.90 -2.29
CA TYR A 429 16.22 41.09 -3.10
C TYR A 429 15.49 40.07 -2.20
N LEU A 430 14.18 40.27 -2.04
CA LEU A 430 13.29 39.26 -1.49
C LEU A 430 12.89 38.31 -2.64
N HIS A 431 13.45 37.11 -2.64
CA HIS A 431 13.02 36.06 -3.55
C HIS A 431 11.74 35.41 -3.03
N THR A 432 10.61 35.66 -3.69
CA THR A 432 9.38 34.92 -3.45
C THR A 432 9.54 33.49 -3.97
N ASN A 433 9.05 32.52 -3.22
CA ASN A 433 9.17 31.08 -3.54
C ASN A 433 7.79 30.44 -3.73
N PRO A 434 7.02 30.85 -4.78
CA PRO A 434 5.65 30.38 -4.95
C PRO A 434 5.61 28.92 -5.37
N ILE A 435 4.64 28.17 -4.79
CA ILE A 435 4.32 26.81 -5.14
C ILE A 435 2.86 26.73 -5.62
N THR A 436 2.64 26.08 -6.76
CA THR A 436 1.28 25.86 -7.27
C THR A 436 0.83 24.47 -6.93
N ARG A 437 -0.22 24.36 -6.09
CA ARG A 437 -0.80 23.08 -5.70
C ARG A 437 -2.32 23.17 -5.70
N LEU A 438 -2.99 22.17 -6.26
CA LEU A 438 -4.46 22.07 -6.35
C LEU A 438 -5.11 23.35 -6.95
N GLY A 439 -4.47 23.93 -7.97
CA GLY A 439 -4.94 25.13 -8.65
C GLY A 439 -4.73 26.44 -7.89
N GLN A 440 -4.10 26.41 -6.72
CA GLN A 440 -3.74 27.60 -5.93
C GLN A 440 -2.23 27.79 -5.93
N THR A 441 -1.81 29.04 -6.15
CA THR A 441 -0.40 29.43 -6.00
C THR A 441 -0.24 30.14 -4.67
N LYS A 442 0.61 29.62 -3.79
CA LYS A 442 0.92 30.18 -2.47
C LYS A 442 2.42 30.25 -2.29
N GLU A 443 2.86 31.17 -1.45
CA GLU A 443 4.24 31.15 -0.97
C GLU A 443 4.46 29.98 -0.04
N VAL A 444 5.67 29.43 -0.06
CA VAL A 444 6.07 28.34 0.83
C VAL A 444 6.20 28.91 2.24
N ASP A 445 5.40 28.40 3.18
CA ASP A 445 5.45 28.78 4.57
C ASP A 445 6.49 27.94 5.34
N GLU A 446 7.13 28.56 6.33
CA GLU A 446 8.19 27.92 7.14
C GLU A 446 7.66 26.70 7.92
N GLU A 447 6.40 26.70 8.34
CA GLU A 447 5.80 25.60 9.08
C GLU A 447 5.69 24.34 8.20
N SER A 448 5.23 24.48 6.95
CA SER A 448 5.16 23.38 5.99
C SER A 448 6.55 22.82 5.64
N VAL A 449 7.56 23.69 5.51
CA VAL A 449 8.96 23.24 5.28
C VAL A 449 9.47 22.46 6.48
N LYS A 450 9.23 22.96 7.69
CA LYS A 450 9.63 22.29 8.93
C LYS A 450 8.98 20.90 9.06
N GLU A 451 7.67 20.81 8.84
CA GLU A 451 6.96 19.52 8.86
C GLU A 451 7.52 18.56 7.83
N ALA A 452 7.80 19.02 6.60
CA ALA A 452 8.38 18.19 5.55
C ALA A 452 9.80 17.73 5.91
N THR A 453 10.61 18.60 6.53
CA THR A 453 11.97 18.28 6.98
C THR A 453 11.96 17.26 8.12
N ASP A 454 11.13 17.48 9.14
CA ASP A 454 10.99 16.56 10.28
C ASP A 454 10.56 15.15 9.82
N TYR A 455 9.60 15.09 8.88
CA TYR A 455 9.16 13.83 8.32
C TYR A 455 10.24 13.17 7.46
N ALA A 456 10.98 13.92 6.64
CA ALA A 456 12.05 13.38 5.80
C ALA A 456 13.20 12.81 6.65
N ILE A 457 13.62 13.51 7.71
CA ILE A 457 14.64 13.02 8.65
C ILE A 457 14.16 11.73 9.31
N LEU A 458 12.92 11.69 9.78
CA LEU A 458 12.34 10.51 10.39
C LEU A 458 12.31 9.33 9.39
N TYR A 459 11.83 9.55 8.17
CA TYR A 459 11.73 8.53 7.13
C TYR A 459 13.10 7.94 6.78
N ILE A 460 14.11 8.79 6.55
CA ILE A 460 15.49 8.35 6.27
C ILE A 460 16.07 7.58 7.46
N SER A 461 15.81 8.04 8.69
CA SER A 461 16.27 7.34 9.90
C SER A 461 15.66 5.95 10.00
N PHE A 462 14.39 5.77 9.63
CA PHE A 462 13.75 4.45 9.59
C PHE A 462 14.30 3.57 8.48
N ILE A 463 14.64 4.13 7.30
CA ILE A 463 15.33 3.36 6.24
C ILE A 463 16.67 2.83 6.78
N LEU A 464 17.48 3.67 7.41
CA LEU A 464 18.78 3.26 7.94
C LEU A 464 18.65 2.22 9.06
N LEU A 465 17.78 2.45 10.04
CA LEU A 465 17.58 1.53 11.16
C LEU A 465 17.08 0.16 10.70
N GLY A 466 16.14 0.13 9.76
CA GLY A 466 15.62 -1.13 9.24
C GLY A 466 16.61 -1.88 8.37
N THR A 467 17.39 -1.16 7.55
CA THR A 467 18.51 -1.75 6.80
C THR A 467 19.49 -2.43 7.76
N ILE A 468 19.89 -1.75 8.85
CA ILE A 468 20.75 -2.34 9.89
C ILE A 468 20.09 -3.58 10.50
N GLY A 469 18.78 -3.51 10.78
CA GLY A 469 18.01 -4.66 11.30
C GLY A 469 18.05 -5.88 10.38
N LEU A 470 17.89 -5.68 9.07
CA LEU A 470 17.97 -6.77 8.07
C LEU A 470 19.39 -7.29 7.89
N LEU A 471 20.41 -6.45 7.99
CA LEU A 471 21.82 -6.88 7.94
C LEU A 471 22.22 -7.83 9.08
N CYS A 472 21.47 -7.86 10.18
CA CYS A 472 21.68 -8.84 11.24
C CYS A 472 21.21 -10.26 10.86
N LEU A 473 20.50 -10.41 9.73
CA LEU A 473 20.03 -11.70 9.24
C LEU A 473 21.15 -12.41 8.44
N LYS A 474 21.07 -13.74 8.44
CA LYS A 474 22.05 -14.58 7.76
C LYS A 474 21.98 -14.38 6.24
N ASN A 475 23.14 -14.27 5.57
CA ASN A 475 23.27 -14.15 4.12
C ASN A 475 22.44 -13.00 3.50
N MET A 476 22.39 -11.87 4.19
CA MET A 476 21.77 -10.63 3.70
C MET A 476 22.89 -9.61 3.42
N ASN A 477 23.02 -9.16 2.19
CA ASN A 477 23.98 -8.10 1.84
C ASN A 477 23.34 -6.70 2.00
N LEU A 478 24.18 -5.65 1.90
CA LEU A 478 23.72 -4.26 2.11
C LEU A 478 22.68 -3.82 1.08
N GLU A 479 22.86 -4.21 -0.18
CA GLU A 479 21.96 -3.86 -1.27
C GLU A 479 20.59 -4.52 -1.07
N GLU A 480 20.58 -5.82 -0.78
CA GLU A 480 19.37 -6.58 -0.48
C GLU A 480 18.63 -6.00 0.74
N ALA A 481 19.37 -5.77 1.85
CA ALA A 481 18.78 -5.22 3.06
C ALA A 481 18.18 -3.83 2.85
N ALA A 482 18.89 -2.93 2.17
CA ALA A 482 18.41 -1.58 1.91
C ALA A 482 17.21 -1.58 0.96
N TYR A 483 17.25 -2.42 -0.07
CA TYR A 483 16.19 -2.48 -1.06
C TYR A 483 14.91 -3.11 -0.48
N GLU A 484 15.02 -4.28 0.19
CA GLU A 484 13.86 -4.97 0.78
C GLU A 484 13.19 -4.16 1.87
N TRP A 485 13.99 -3.49 2.72
CA TRP A 485 13.41 -2.59 3.71
C TRP A 485 12.80 -1.35 3.07
N GLY A 486 13.48 -0.74 2.09
CA GLY A 486 13.01 0.45 1.39
C GLY A 486 11.72 0.20 0.60
N THR A 487 11.64 -0.94 -0.11
CA THR A 487 10.43 -1.32 -0.85
C THR A 487 9.24 -1.59 0.07
N SER A 488 9.49 -2.19 1.24
CA SER A 488 8.46 -2.46 2.25
C SER A 488 7.97 -1.16 2.90
N LEU A 489 8.89 -0.29 3.32
CA LEU A 489 8.56 0.99 3.98
C LEU A 489 7.89 1.98 3.01
N SER A 490 8.29 1.99 1.74
CA SER A 490 7.64 2.82 0.72
C SER A 490 6.28 2.28 0.28
N GLY A 491 6.01 0.99 0.51
CA GLY A 491 4.84 0.30 0.00
C GLY A 491 4.91 0.04 -1.50
N THR A 492 6.11 -0.20 -2.05
CA THR A 492 6.30 -0.43 -3.50
C THR A 492 6.16 -1.89 -3.89
N GLY A 493 6.75 -2.81 -3.12
CA GLY A 493 6.57 -4.25 -3.32
C GLY A 493 7.39 -4.91 -4.43
N ILE A 494 8.42 -4.25 -4.94
CA ILE A 494 9.40 -4.87 -5.81
C ILE A 494 10.47 -5.53 -4.94
N SER A 495 10.76 -6.82 -5.13
CA SER A 495 11.79 -7.56 -4.42
C SER A 495 12.94 -7.92 -5.34
N ILE A 496 14.16 -7.90 -4.80
CA ILE A 496 15.37 -8.41 -5.47
C ILE A 496 15.79 -9.78 -4.93
N ILE A 497 15.18 -10.23 -3.84
CA ILE A 497 15.39 -11.57 -3.28
C ILE A 497 14.23 -12.52 -3.63
N ASP A 498 14.55 -13.80 -3.80
CA ASP A 498 13.53 -14.87 -3.87
C ASP A 498 13.31 -15.42 -2.47
N PHE A 499 12.17 -15.11 -1.86
CA PHE A 499 11.80 -15.54 -0.50
C PHE A 499 11.84 -17.07 -0.33
N ALA A 500 11.51 -17.84 -1.35
CA ALA A 500 11.55 -19.31 -1.30
C ALA A 500 12.99 -19.82 -1.21
N SER A 501 13.90 -19.27 -2.02
CA SER A 501 15.32 -19.58 -1.98
C SER A 501 15.96 -19.12 -0.68
N TYR A 502 15.57 -17.93 -0.18
CA TYR A 502 16.06 -17.43 1.12
C TYR A 502 15.67 -18.37 2.26
N LYS A 503 14.40 -18.84 2.29
CA LYS A 503 13.90 -19.83 3.27
C LYS A 503 14.69 -21.13 3.23
N ALA A 504 14.96 -21.65 2.03
CA ALA A 504 15.71 -22.90 1.83
C ALA A 504 17.16 -22.79 2.31
N ASN A 505 17.83 -21.64 2.05
CA ASN A 505 19.26 -21.45 2.34
C ASN A 505 19.53 -21.05 3.80
N ASN A 506 18.62 -20.34 4.45
CA ASN A 506 18.84 -19.73 5.77
C ASN A 506 18.02 -20.35 6.90
N GLY A 507 17.07 -21.21 6.56
CA GLY A 507 16.17 -21.88 7.50
C GLY A 507 14.99 -21.02 7.95
N ILE A 508 14.01 -21.68 8.56
CA ILE A 508 12.70 -21.11 8.87
C ILE A 508 12.75 -19.95 9.88
N VAL A 509 13.72 -19.97 10.82
CA VAL A 509 13.82 -18.94 11.87
C VAL A 509 14.22 -17.59 11.25
N HIS A 510 15.29 -17.54 10.46
CA HIS A 510 15.74 -16.31 9.81
C HIS A 510 14.70 -15.80 8.82
N TYR A 511 14.05 -16.70 8.09
CA TYR A 511 12.97 -16.38 7.18
C TYR A 511 11.78 -15.74 7.91
N ASN A 512 11.30 -16.32 9.01
CA ASN A 512 10.19 -15.74 9.76
C ASN A 512 10.56 -14.37 10.34
N VAL A 513 11.79 -14.19 10.86
CA VAL A 513 12.22 -12.87 11.35
C VAL A 513 12.25 -11.84 10.21
N LEU A 514 12.74 -12.22 9.02
CA LEU A 514 12.69 -11.37 7.84
C LEU A 514 11.25 -10.90 7.56
N LEU A 515 10.30 -11.83 7.47
CA LEU A 515 8.91 -11.49 7.17
C LEU A 515 8.30 -10.55 8.21
N TRP A 516 8.50 -10.81 9.52
CA TRP A 516 7.98 -9.93 10.58
C TRP A 516 8.61 -8.53 10.57
N LEU A 517 9.88 -8.40 10.20
CA LEU A 517 10.52 -7.09 10.04
C LEU A 517 9.94 -6.34 8.83
N LEU A 518 9.73 -7.02 7.70
CA LEU A 518 9.11 -6.42 6.52
C LEU A 518 7.63 -6.07 6.77
N ASP A 519 6.89 -6.90 7.53
CA ASP A 519 5.52 -6.59 7.96
C ASP A 519 5.47 -5.28 8.77
N LEU A 520 6.42 -5.11 9.70
CA LEU A 520 6.53 -3.87 10.46
C LEU A 520 6.80 -2.67 9.55
N ALA A 521 7.69 -2.81 8.57
CA ALA A 521 7.99 -1.76 7.62
C ALA A 521 6.76 -1.38 6.78
N MET A 522 6.05 -2.37 6.21
CA MET A 522 4.83 -2.17 5.43
C MET A 522 3.72 -1.49 6.24
N PHE A 523 3.53 -1.92 7.50
CA PHE A 523 2.56 -1.33 8.41
C PHE A 523 2.88 0.13 8.74
N LEU A 524 4.15 0.45 9.06
CA LEU A 524 4.59 1.82 9.36
C LEU A 524 4.52 2.72 8.13
N GLY A 525 4.88 2.20 6.97
CA GLY A 525 4.80 2.94 5.70
C GLY A 525 3.38 3.32 5.32
N ARG A 526 2.43 2.40 5.55
CA ARG A 526 1.02 2.62 5.19
C ARG A 526 0.30 3.61 6.10
N LEU A 527 0.53 3.55 7.42
CA LEU A 527 -0.10 4.43 8.40
C LEU A 527 0.51 5.84 8.46
N GLU A 528 1.56 6.09 7.72
CA GLU A 528 2.54 7.13 8.00
C GLU A 528 3.15 6.97 9.42
N ILE A 529 4.46 7.14 9.55
CA ILE A 529 5.23 6.77 10.75
C ILE A 529 4.70 7.48 12.02
N LEU A 530 4.34 8.79 11.91
CA LEU A 530 3.93 9.59 13.06
C LEU A 530 2.59 9.16 13.69
N PRO A 531 1.49 8.96 12.93
CA PRO A 531 0.25 8.43 13.49
C PRO A 531 0.40 7.06 14.15
N ALA A 532 1.18 6.16 13.54
CA ALA A 532 1.48 4.86 14.13
C ALA A 532 2.20 5.03 15.48
N PHE A 533 3.22 5.88 15.54
CA PHE A 533 3.97 6.14 16.78
C PHE A 533 3.09 6.72 17.89
N TYR A 534 2.22 7.70 17.58
CA TYR A 534 1.28 8.26 18.56
C TYR A 534 0.25 7.23 19.04
N GLY A 535 -0.21 6.34 18.16
CA GLY A 535 -1.09 5.25 18.51
C GLY A 535 -0.44 4.24 19.47
N PHE A 536 0.77 3.79 19.18
CA PHE A 536 1.55 2.91 20.06
C PHE A 536 1.88 3.56 21.41
N ARG A 537 2.29 4.84 21.40
CA ARG A 537 2.52 5.59 22.65
C ARG A 537 1.27 5.63 23.51
N ARG A 538 0.10 5.88 22.94
CA ARG A 538 -1.17 5.90 23.66
C ARG A 538 -1.51 4.52 24.23
N PHE A 539 -1.20 3.46 23.52
CA PHE A 539 -1.47 2.10 23.95
C PHE A 539 -0.56 1.65 25.11
N PHE A 540 0.75 1.86 24.99
CA PHE A 540 1.73 1.32 25.94
C PHE A 540 2.09 2.28 27.07
N ILE A 541 2.26 3.57 26.81
CA ILE A 541 2.86 4.52 27.78
C ILE A 541 1.79 5.27 28.56
N THR A 542 0.74 5.72 27.92
CA THR A 542 -0.27 6.59 28.58
C THR A 542 -1.01 5.91 29.73
N PRO A 543 -1.35 4.62 29.71
CA PRO A 543 -1.95 3.96 30.88
C PRO A 543 -1.06 4.02 32.11
N PHE A 544 0.26 3.85 31.95
CA PHE A 544 1.22 3.97 33.05
C PHE A 544 1.37 5.41 33.56
N GLU A 545 1.37 6.40 32.66
CA GLU A 545 1.38 7.81 33.04
C GLU A 545 0.11 8.22 33.80
N GLU A 546 -1.05 7.74 33.40
CA GLU A 546 -2.32 7.98 34.08
C GLU A 546 -2.37 7.32 35.47
N LEU A 547 -1.86 6.10 35.60
CA LEU A 547 -1.72 5.41 36.87
C LEU A 547 -0.75 6.14 37.81
N ALA A 548 0.38 6.60 37.30
CA ALA A 548 1.36 7.38 38.08
C ALA A 548 0.76 8.71 38.58
N LYS A 549 0.03 9.42 37.70
CA LYS A 549 -0.68 10.66 38.09
C LYS A 549 -1.79 10.41 39.13
N HIS A 550 -2.49 9.29 39.01
CA HIS A 550 -3.51 8.90 40.00
C HIS A 550 -2.88 8.59 41.35
N HIS A 551 -1.75 7.88 41.36
CA HIS A 551 -0.99 7.59 42.59
C HIS A 551 -0.45 8.87 43.26
N GLN A 552 0.07 9.83 42.47
CA GLN A 552 0.50 11.15 43.00
C GLN A 552 -0.67 11.94 43.60
N LYS A 553 -1.82 11.97 42.91
CA LYS A 553 -3.02 12.62 43.45
C LYS A 553 -3.53 11.96 44.74
N MET A 554 -3.44 10.64 44.84
CA MET A 554 -3.81 9.93 46.07
C MET A 554 -2.84 10.23 47.22
N LYS A 555 -1.53 10.31 46.96
CA LYS A 555 -0.52 10.72 47.95
C LYS A 555 -0.75 12.16 48.44
N HIS A 556 -0.99 13.12 47.53
CA HIS A 556 -1.31 14.48 47.89
C HIS A 556 -2.62 14.60 48.73
N LYS A 557 -3.62 13.75 48.37
CA LYS A 557 -4.88 13.75 49.12
C LYS A 557 -4.74 13.12 50.52
N LYS A 558 -3.81 12.19 50.67
CA LYS A 558 -3.51 11.58 51.95
C LYS A 558 -2.73 12.53 52.87
N HIS A 559 -1.76 13.27 52.34
CA HIS A 559 -1.05 14.35 53.06
C HIS A 559 -1.97 15.47 53.47
N ALA A 560 -2.88 15.89 52.64
CA ALA A 560 -3.85 16.96 52.95
C ALA A 560 -4.96 16.55 53.93
N LEU A 561 -5.06 15.25 54.28
CA LEU A 561 -5.96 14.73 55.30
C LEU A 561 -5.23 14.45 56.61
N GLU A 562 -3.90 14.48 56.62
CA GLU A 562 -3.03 14.31 57.78
C GLU A 562 -2.57 15.66 58.35
N GLU A 563 -2.74 16.78 57.62
CA GLU A 563 -2.66 18.16 58.08
C GLU A 563 -4.06 18.66 58.54
#